data_6b69498b0f1c6ff8b3b9fd1e4b6b7f39
#
_entry.id   6b69498b0f1c6ff8b3b9fd1e4b6b7f39
#
_cell.length_a   1.000
_cell.length_b   1.000
_cell.length_c   1.000
_cell.angle_alpha   90.00
_cell.angle_beta   90.00
_cell.angle_gamma   90.00
#
_symmetry.space_group_name_H-M   'P 1'
#
loop_
_entity.id
_entity.type
_entity.pdbx_description
1 polymer ?
#
loop_
_entity_poly.entity_id
_entity_poly.type
_entity_poly.pdbx_seq_one_letter_code
_entity_poly.pdbx_strand_id
1 'polypeptide(L)'
;MDLFDKTKNMDTGTAGGDKSVSVVFDSMPETLEGFTALPQAAMATPFDTVAMAVAALCVYPLNKDETVAMLNHLKGPNPLSARDISFLAERMAQNQKAGFIGASYFSGATPDNDYTPSKPYTVTASENPYSYSNEGHATLYVKSGGGDSPRPVTLRLAKDGKWYLWQNSSLLLDIRAPESTNPWA
;
A
#
# COMPACT_ATOMS: atom_id res chain seq x y z
N MET A 1 -7.49 27.79 -28.69
CA MET A 1 -6.53 27.58 -27.59
C MET A 1 -6.73 26.16 -27.09
N ASP A 2 -5.90 25.25 -27.62
CA ASP A 2 -6.09 23.82 -27.44
C ASP A 2 -5.69 23.35 -26.05
N LEU A 3 -6.66 22.86 -25.29
CA LEU A 3 -6.49 22.26 -23.96
C LEU A 3 -5.93 20.81 -24.00
N PHE A 4 -5.52 20.34 -25.19
CA PHE A 4 -5.09 18.95 -25.41
C PHE A 4 -3.58 18.75 -25.54
N ASP A 5 -2.76 19.80 -25.37
CA ASP A 5 -1.31 19.69 -25.61
C ASP A 5 -0.45 19.45 -24.34
N LYS A 6 -1.08 19.11 -23.21
CA LYS A 6 -0.34 18.71 -21.98
C LYS A 6 -0.19 17.20 -21.76
N THR A 7 -0.71 16.38 -22.67
CA THR A 7 -0.57 14.91 -22.59
C THR A 7 0.59 14.34 -23.42
N LYS A 8 1.44 15.18 -23.98
CA LYS A 8 2.52 14.74 -24.91
C LYS A 8 3.88 14.53 -24.28
N ASN A 9 4.00 14.51 -22.96
CA ASN A 9 5.22 14.05 -22.27
C ASN A 9 4.96 12.89 -21.30
N MET A 10 4.00 12.04 -21.60
CA MET A 10 4.11 10.66 -21.17
C MET A 10 5.10 10.00 -22.11
N ASP A 11 6.32 9.87 -21.65
CA ASP A 11 7.33 9.02 -22.26
C ASP A 11 6.70 7.65 -22.52
N THR A 12 6.33 7.38 -23.77
CA THR A 12 5.98 6.05 -24.24
C THR A 12 7.27 5.24 -24.31
N GLY A 13 7.95 5.13 -23.17
CA GLY A 13 9.13 4.33 -22.98
C GLY A 13 8.76 2.87 -23.15
N THR A 14 9.17 2.36 -24.29
CA THR A 14 9.63 0.99 -24.60
C THR A 14 9.19 -0.10 -23.60
N ALA A 15 8.53 -1.11 -24.12
CA ALA A 15 8.45 -2.46 -23.53
C ALA A 15 9.84 -2.83 -22.97
N GLY A 16 10.02 -2.65 -21.69
CA GLY A 16 11.29 -2.88 -21.02
C GLY A 16 10.97 -3.21 -19.57
N GLY A 17 11.73 -3.98 -18.96
CA GLY A 17 11.78 -4.52 -17.65
C GLY A 17 10.90 -3.90 -16.55
N ASP A 18 10.60 -4.71 -15.57
CA ASP A 18 9.86 -4.33 -14.37
C ASP A 18 10.51 -3.12 -13.69
N LYS A 19 9.80 -2.01 -13.62
CA LYS A 19 10.23 -0.82 -12.88
C LYS A 19 9.84 -0.98 -11.41
N SER A 20 10.78 -0.75 -10.51
CA SER A 20 10.55 -0.74 -9.08
C SER A 20 10.85 0.65 -8.51
N VAL A 21 9.96 1.11 -7.63
CA VAL A 21 10.11 2.40 -6.93
C VAL A 21 10.04 2.17 -5.44
N SER A 22 10.99 2.72 -4.72
CA SER A 22 11.03 2.70 -3.26
C SER A 22 10.57 4.04 -2.70
N VAL A 23 9.58 3.97 -1.81
CA VAL A 23 9.05 5.12 -1.08
C VAL A 23 9.55 5.05 0.35
N VAL A 24 10.13 6.12 0.84
CA VAL A 24 10.78 6.21 2.15
C VAL A 24 9.97 7.09 3.08
N PHE A 25 9.82 6.63 4.33
CA PHE A 25 9.22 7.39 5.42
C PHE A 25 10.27 7.63 6.50
N ASP A 26 10.46 8.87 6.91
CA ASP A 26 11.37 9.23 8.01
C ASP A 26 10.79 8.77 9.36
N SER A 27 9.46 8.84 9.48
CA SER A 27 8.71 8.36 10.64
C SER A 27 7.36 7.79 10.19
N MET A 28 6.83 6.84 10.99
CA MET A 28 5.51 6.28 10.74
C MET A 28 4.44 7.17 11.35
N PRO A 29 3.35 7.48 10.60
CA PRO A 29 2.23 8.23 11.14
C PRO A 29 1.42 7.35 12.10
N GLU A 30 0.87 7.94 13.15
CA GLU A 30 -0.03 7.26 14.11
C GLU A 30 -1.45 7.83 14.06
N THR A 31 -1.63 9.00 13.46
CA THR A 31 -2.91 9.69 13.33
C THR A 31 -3.16 10.12 11.89
N LEU A 32 -4.43 10.34 11.55
CA LEU A 32 -4.82 10.87 10.23
C LEU A 32 -4.14 12.22 9.93
N GLU A 33 -4.01 13.09 10.95
CA GLU A 33 -3.33 14.37 10.80
C GLU A 33 -1.86 14.18 10.39
N GLY A 34 -1.12 13.35 11.12
CA GLY A 34 0.27 13.02 10.77
C GLY A 34 0.39 12.33 9.41
N PHE A 35 -0.55 11.47 9.08
CA PHE A 35 -0.62 10.77 7.80
C PHE A 35 -0.82 11.73 6.62
N THR A 36 -1.76 12.66 6.73
CA THR A 36 -2.04 13.64 5.67
C THR A 36 -0.98 14.72 5.54
N ALA A 37 -0.14 14.91 6.56
CA ALA A 37 1.00 15.82 6.52
C ALA A 37 2.21 15.25 5.75
N LEU A 38 2.25 13.95 5.48
CA LEU A 38 3.32 13.33 4.71
C LEU A 38 3.29 13.78 3.25
N PRO A 39 4.46 14.01 2.59
CA PRO A 39 4.50 14.37 1.16
C PRO A 39 3.76 13.38 0.26
N GLN A 40 3.84 12.10 0.57
CA GLN A 40 3.20 11.01 -0.18
C GLN A 40 1.66 11.07 -0.13
N ALA A 41 1.08 11.77 0.86
CA ALA A 41 -0.36 11.98 0.96
C ALA A 41 -0.94 12.83 -0.18
N ALA A 42 -0.09 13.50 -0.95
CA ALA A 42 -0.49 14.16 -2.19
C ALA A 42 -0.97 13.17 -3.26
N MET A 43 -0.64 11.88 -3.13
CA MET A 43 -1.03 10.81 -4.07
C MET A 43 -0.66 11.14 -5.53
N ALA A 44 0.47 11.81 -5.72
CA ALA A 44 0.94 12.28 -7.03
C ALA A 44 1.35 11.12 -7.95
N THR A 45 1.79 10.01 -7.37
CA THR A 45 2.12 8.78 -8.09
C THR A 45 1.36 7.59 -7.51
N PRO A 46 1.12 6.53 -8.31
CA PRO A 46 0.49 5.33 -7.78
C PRO A 46 1.37 4.64 -6.73
N PHE A 47 2.69 4.80 -6.78
CA PHE A 47 3.64 4.27 -5.80
C PHE A 47 3.47 4.92 -4.42
N ASP A 48 3.26 6.24 -4.38
CA ASP A 48 2.99 6.96 -3.13
C ASP A 48 1.74 6.40 -2.44
N THR A 49 0.66 6.24 -3.21
CA THR A 49 -0.61 5.74 -2.67
C THR A 49 -0.49 4.31 -2.13
N VAL A 50 0.24 3.44 -2.83
CA VAL A 50 0.49 2.06 -2.35
C VAL A 50 1.28 2.08 -1.05
N ALA A 51 2.36 2.86 -0.97
CA ALA A 51 3.17 2.96 0.24
C ALA A 51 2.37 3.51 1.42
N MET A 52 1.53 4.54 1.17
CA MET A 52 0.63 5.10 2.16
C MET A 52 -0.42 4.08 2.63
N ALA A 53 -0.95 3.23 1.74
CA ALA A 53 -1.87 2.17 2.13
C ALA A 53 -1.22 1.17 3.09
N VAL A 54 0.03 0.79 2.83
CA VAL A 54 0.81 -0.07 3.73
C VAL A 54 1.05 0.61 5.08
N ALA A 55 1.43 1.90 5.08
CA ALA A 55 1.62 2.66 6.31
C ALA A 55 0.33 2.74 7.16
N ALA A 56 -0.83 2.94 6.52
CA ALA A 56 -2.12 2.93 7.20
C ALA A 56 -2.42 1.59 7.91
N LEU A 57 -2.05 0.46 7.29
CA LEU A 57 -2.25 -0.86 7.90
C LEU A 57 -1.40 -1.06 9.16
N CYS A 58 -0.24 -0.40 9.27
CA CYS A 58 0.60 -0.45 10.47
C CYS A 58 -0.03 0.23 11.68
N VAL A 59 -0.98 1.13 11.47
CA VAL A 59 -1.67 1.85 12.55
C VAL A 59 -2.79 1.02 13.16
N TYR A 60 -3.28 -0.01 12.46
CA TYR A 60 -4.45 -0.80 12.89
C TYR A 60 -4.34 -1.35 14.33
N PRO A 61 -3.22 -1.93 14.77
CA PRO A 61 -3.12 -2.44 16.15
C PRO A 61 -3.15 -1.33 17.21
N LEU A 62 -2.81 -0.09 16.83
CA LEU A 62 -2.83 1.07 17.72
C LEU A 62 -4.22 1.70 17.76
N ASN A 63 -4.81 1.92 16.58
CA ASN A 63 -6.12 2.58 16.44
C ASN A 63 -6.79 2.18 15.12
N LYS A 64 -7.84 1.38 15.22
CA LYS A 64 -8.61 0.90 14.07
C LYS A 64 -9.32 2.02 13.32
N ASP A 65 -9.86 2.99 14.05
CA ASP A 65 -10.62 4.11 13.47
C ASP A 65 -9.71 5.04 12.66
N GLU A 66 -8.48 5.28 13.15
CA GLU A 66 -7.46 6.02 12.40
C GLU A 66 -7.08 5.29 11.11
N THR A 67 -6.90 3.96 11.15
CA THR A 67 -6.62 3.18 9.95
C THR A 67 -7.74 3.30 8.93
N VAL A 68 -8.99 3.19 9.35
CA VAL A 68 -10.15 3.36 8.45
C VAL A 68 -10.18 4.77 7.86
N ALA A 69 -9.93 5.80 8.67
CA ALA A 69 -9.88 7.17 8.22
C ALA A 69 -8.74 7.42 7.20
N MET A 70 -7.55 6.86 7.44
CA MET A 70 -6.41 6.91 6.53
C MET A 70 -6.71 6.21 5.20
N LEU A 71 -7.26 5.00 5.24
CA LEU A 71 -7.65 4.28 4.03
C LEU A 71 -8.75 5.03 3.25
N ASN A 72 -9.71 5.64 3.94
CA ASN A 72 -10.75 6.47 3.31
C ASN A 72 -10.16 7.73 2.65
N HIS A 73 -9.15 8.34 3.25
CA HIS A 73 -8.41 9.43 2.61
C HIS A 73 -7.81 8.98 1.26
N LEU A 74 -7.17 7.81 1.24
CA LEU A 74 -6.59 7.25 0.02
C LEU A 74 -7.62 6.81 -1.02
N LYS A 75 -8.81 6.39 -0.58
CA LYS A 75 -9.91 5.96 -1.45
C LYS A 75 -10.72 7.15 -2.00
N GLY A 76 -10.62 8.31 -1.36
CA GLY A 76 -11.23 9.55 -1.81
C GLY A 76 -12.75 9.45 -2.04
N PRO A 77 -13.23 9.65 -3.28
CA PRO A 77 -14.68 9.66 -3.58
C PRO A 77 -15.38 8.33 -3.34
N ASN A 78 -14.64 7.22 -3.20
CA ASN A 78 -15.19 5.88 -3.04
C ASN A 78 -14.68 5.23 -1.73
N PRO A 79 -15.13 5.72 -0.56
CA PRO A 79 -14.65 5.24 0.74
C PRO A 79 -14.98 3.76 0.97
N LEU A 80 -14.37 3.18 1.99
CA LEU A 80 -14.64 1.82 2.42
C LEU A 80 -16.12 1.63 2.74
N SER A 81 -16.72 0.58 2.16
CA SER A 81 -18.05 0.12 2.54
C SER A 81 -18.03 -0.58 3.91
N ALA A 82 -19.19 -0.77 4.50
CA ALA A 82 -19.32 -1.56 5.74
C ALA A 82 -18.75 -2.98 5.57
N ARG A 83 -18.89 -3.57 4.37
CA ARG A 83 -18.31 -4.88 4.03
C ARG A 83 -16.79 -4.84 4.01
N ASP A 84 -16.19 -3.80 3.43
CA ASP A 84 -14.72 -3.64 3.41
C ASP A 84 -14.15 -3.49 4.81
N ILE A 85 -14.82 -2.72 5.67
CA ILE A 85 -14.44 -2.54 7.07
C ILE A 85 -14.54 -3.85 7.84
N SER A 86 -15.62 -4.62 7.63
CA SER A 86 -15.81 -5.94 8.26
C SER A 86 -14.73 -6.93 7.78
N PHE A 87 -14.41 -6.94 6.49
CA PHE A 87 -13.36 -7.77 5.93
C PHE A 87 -11.98 -7.42 6.52
N LEU A 88 -11.67 -6.13 6.60
CA LEU A 88 -10.44 -5.66 7.24
C LEU A 88 -10.35 -6.15 8.69
N ALA A 89 -11.41 -5.96 9.46
CA ALA A 89 -11.46 -6.38 10.87
C ALA A 89 -11.30 -7.90 11.04
N GLU A 90 -11.97 -8.69 10.20
CA GLU A 90 -11.87 -10.15 10.20
C GLU A 90 -10.43 -10.60 9.91
N ARG A 91 -9.81 -10.04 8.86
CA ARG A 91 -8.45 -10.42 8.47
C ARG A 91 -7.41 -10.03 9.52
N MET A 92 -7.55 -8.85 10.12
CA MET A 92 -6.66 -8.38 11.17
C MET A 92 -6.80 -9.19 12.47
N ALA A 93 -7.99 -9.72 12.76
CA ALA A 93 -8.23 -10.56 13.94
C ALA A 93 -7.63 -11.98 13.81
N GLN A 94 -7.49 -12.50 12.58
CA GLN A 94 -6.96 -13.85 12.35
C GLN A 94 -5.50 -13.96 12.80
N ASN A 95 -5.21 -14.92 13.70
CA ASN A 95 -3.84 -15.21 14.15
C ASN A 95 -3.04 -13.95 14.57
N GLN A 96 -3.72 -12.97 15.16
CA GLN A 96 -3.11 -11.70 15.60
C GLN A 96 -2.40 -10.93 14.47
N LYS A 97 -2.88 -11.05 13.24
CA LYS A 97 -2.26 -10.41 12.06
C LYS A 97 -2.17 -8.89 12.15
N ALA A 98 -3.02 -8.24 12.95
CA ALA A 98 -2.95 -6.80 13.18
C ALA A 98 -1.55 -6.32 13.57
N GLY A 99 -0.81 -7.12 14.32
CA GLY A 99 0.53 -6.77 14.80
C GLY A 99 1.62 -6.79 13.72
N PHE A 100 1.41 -7.47 12.59
CA PHE A 100 2.50 -7.67 11.62
C PHE A 100 2.13 -7.49 10.16
N ILE A 101 0.85 -7.49 9.79
CA ILE A 101 0.48 -7.49 8.37
C ILE A 101 1.01 -6.25 7.63
N GLY A 102 0.82 -5.06 8.17
CA GLY A 102 1.35 -3.82 7.59
C GLY A 102 2.88 -3.80 7.58
N ALA A 103 3.50 -4.15 8.71
CA ALA A 103 4.95 -4.16 8.87
C ALA A 103 5.65 -5.10 7.87
N SER A 104 4.99 -6.21 7.50
CA SER A 104 5.56 -7.21 6.59
C SER A 104 5.94 -6.70 5.21
N TYR A 105 5.40 -5.55 4.80
CA TYR A 105 5.67 -4.92 3.50
C TYR A 105 6.85 -3.94 3.51
N PHE A 106 7.39 -3.65 4.69
CA PHE A 106 8.58 -2.80 4.79
C PHE A 106 9.86 -3.60 4.60
N SER A 107 10.86 -2.96 4.03
CA SER A 107 12.18 -3.56 3.82
C SER A 107 12.77 -4.06 5.14
N GLY A 108 13.34 -5.26 5.12
CA GLY A 108 13.97 -5.90 6.27
C GLY A 108 13.01 -6.61 7.23
N ALA A 109 11.70 -6.43 7.10
CA ALA A 109 10.71 -7.11 7.92
C ALA A 109 10.48 -8.55 7.41
N THR A 110 10.75 -9.54 8.27
CA THR A 110 10.60 -10.96 7.95
C THR A 110 9.98 -11.71 9.14
N PRO A 111 9.45 -12.93 8.95
CA PRO A 111 8.99 -13.75 10.05
C PRO A 111 10.04 -13.99 11.13
N ASP A 112 11.32 -14.13 10.73
CA ASP A 112 12.43 -14.45 11.64
C ASP A 112 12.79 -13.32 12.61
N ASN A 113 12.47 -12.07 12.24
CA ASN A 113 12.72 -10.89 13.09
C ASN A 113 11.44 -10.25 13.61
N ASP A 114 10.34 -11.02 13.68
CA ASP A 114 9.02 -10.56 14.10
C ASP A 114 8.54 -9.33 13.30
N TYR A 115 8.85 -9.31 12.02
CA TYR A 115 8.52 -8.21 11.12
C TYR A 115 9.00 -6.84 11.58
N THR A 116 10.20 -6.79 12.15
CA THR A 116 10.87 -5.53 12.51
C THR A 116 11.50 -4.90 11.26
N PRO A 117 10.98 -3.75 10.77
CA PRO A 117 11.52 -3.11 9.58
C PRO A 117 12.91 -2.52 9.80
N SER A 118 13.71 -2.48 8.72
CA SER A 118 14.93 -1.67 8.69
C SER A 118 14.59 -0.18 8.59
N LYS A 119 15.48 0.67 9.09
CA LYS A 119 15.37 2.13 8.94
C LYS A 119 16.36 2.63 7.87
N PRO A 120 15.96 3.64 7.07
CA PRO A 120 14.64 4.30 7.05
C PRO A 120 13.54 3.36 6.59
N TYR A 121 12.30 3.60 7.05
CA TYR A 121 11.14 2.79 6.67
C TYR A 121 10.89 2.88 5.17
N THR A 122 11.00 1.78 4.46
CA THR A 122 10.96 1.76 3.00
C THR A 122 9.97 0.73 2.49
N VAL A 123 9.05 1.15 1.63
CA VAL A 123 8.14 0.27 0.87
C VAL A 123 8.56 0.30 -0.59
N THR A 124 8.77 -0.87 -1.19
CA THR A 124 9.09 -0.99 -2.61
C THR A 124 7.92 -1.64 -3.33
N ALA A 125 7.41 -0.95 -4.34
CA ALA A 125 6.41 -1.46 -5.25
C ALA A 125 6.97 -1.54 -6.66
N SER A 126 6.54 -2.53 -7.42
CA SER A 126 6.96 -2.76 -8.80
C SER A 126 5.78 -2.74 -9.76
N GLU A 127 6.06 -2.36 -10.98
CA GLU A 127 5.15 -2.50 -12.11
C GLU A 127 5.67 -3.57 -13.08
N ASN A 128 4.79 -4.09 -13.90
CA ASN A 128 5.10 -4.99 -14.99
C ASN A 128 4.50 -4.46 -16.31
N PRO A 129 4.73 -5.09 -17.48
CA PRO A 129 4.21 -4.62 -18.76
C PRO A 129 2.68 -4.45 -18.82
N TYR A 130 1.94 -5.08 -17.90
CA TYR A 130 0.47 -5.04 -17.85
C TYR A 130 -0.09 -4.10 -16.80
N SER A 131 0.77 -3.45 -16.01
CA SER A 131 0.34 -2.59 -14.89
C SER A 131 -0.65 -1.49 -15.30
N TYR A 132 -0.54 -0.98 -16.53
CA TYR A 132 -1.38 0.09 -17.07
C TYR A 132 -2.30 -0.36 -18.22
N SER A 133 -2.60 -1.66 -18.33
CA SER A 133 -3.43 -2.20 -19.41
C SER A 133 -4.86 -1.67 -19.41
N ASN A 134 -5.37 -1.27 -18.25
CA ASN A 134 -6.69 -0.66 -18.10
C ASN A 134 -6.53 0.86 -18.00
N GLU A 135 -7.13 1.58 -18.94
CA GLU A 135 -7.09 3.05 -18.96
C GLU A 135 -7.51 3.65 -17.61
N GLY A 136 -6.75 4.61 -17.11
CA GLY A 136 -7.00 5.29 -15.85
C GLY A 136 -6.76 4.42 -14.61
N HIS A 137 -6.22 3.21 -14.75
CA HIS A 137 -5.87 2.34 -13.64
C HIS A 137 -4.41 1.94 -13.68
N ALA A 138 -3.85 1.68 -12.52
CA ALA A 138 -2.53 1.09 -12.36
C ALA A 138 -2.62 -0.09 -11.38
N THR A 139 -2.02 -1.23 -11.74
CA THR A 139 -1.84 -2.35 -10.81
C THR A 139 -0.37 -2.46 -10.48
N LEU A 140 -0.02 -2.21 -9.22
CA LEU A 140 1.33 -2.33 -8.70
C LEU A 140 1.45 -3.55 -7.80
N TYR A 141 2.64 -4.06 -7.65
CA TYR A 141 2.95 -5.28 -6.91
C TYR A 141 3.89 -4.97 -5.75
N VAL A 142 3.48 -5.32 -4.53
CA VAL A 142 4.26 -5.08 -3.31
C VAL A 142 4.69 -6.41 -2.73
N LYS A 143 5.99 -6.58 -2.51
CA LYS A 143 6.54 -7.77 -1.89
C LYS A 143 6.43 -7.69 -0.37
N SER A 144 5.93 -8.75 0.25
CA SER A 144 5.95 -8.93 1.70
C SER A 144 7.08 -9.90 2.09
N GLY A 145 7.74 -9.65 3.21
CA GLY A 145 8.70 -10.60 3.79
C GLY A 145 8.06 -11.90 4.26
N GLY A 146 6.75 -11.92 4.44
CA GLY A 146 5.99 -13.11 4.85
C GLY A 146 5.07 -13.70 3.77
N GLY A 147 5.14 -13.19 2.54
CA GLY A 147 4.33 -13.67 1.43
C GLY A 147 5.14 -14.39 0.37
N ASP A 148 4.59 -15.43 -0.23
CA ASP A 148 5.28 -16.22 -1.28
C ASP A 148 5.30 -15.51 -2.64
N SER A 149 4.39 -14.58 -2.86
CA SER A 149 4.30 -13.79 -4.09
C SER A 149 3.98 -12.33 -3.79
N PRO A 150 4.37 -11.38 -4.65
CA PRO A 150 3.98 -9.98 -4.51
C PRO A 150 2.45 -9.81 -4.52
N ARG A 151 1.96 -8.84 -3.75
CA ARG A 151 0.53 -8.56 -3.62
C ARG A 151 0.12 -7.46 -4.60
N PRO A 152 -0.86 -7.70 -5.48
CA PRO A 152 -1.37 -6.67 -6.37
C PRO A 152 -2.18 -5.64 -5.61
N VAL A 153 -1.95 -4.38 -5.92
CA VAL A 153 -2.75 -3.24 -5.46
C VAL A 153 -3.16 -2.43 -6.67
N THR A 154 -4.45 -2.16 -6.82
CA THR A 154 -4.95 -1.37 -7.95
C THR A 154 -5.27 0.05 -7.51
N LEU A 155 -4.80 1.01 -8.30
CA LEU A 155 -5.00 2.43 -8.13
C LEU A 155 -5.83 2.97 -9.30
N ARG A 156 -6.51 4.09 -9.07
CA ARG A 156 -7.29 4.78 -10.09
C ARG A 156 -6.90 6.25 -10.18
N LEU A 157 -6.56 6.69 -11.38
CA LEU A 157 -6.30 8.10 -11.67
C LEU A 157 -7.62 8.87 -11.74
N ALA A 158 -7.73 9.94 -10.99
CA ALA A 158 -8.88 10.82 -11.00
C ALA A 158 -8.62 12.11 -11.80
N LYS A 159 -9.66 12.89 -12.03
CA LYS A 159 -9.60 14.15 -12.80
C LYS A 159 -8.70 15.21 -12.15
N ASP A 160 -8.51 15.13 -10.84
CA ASP A 160 -7.62 16.02 -10.07
C ASP A 160 -6.13 15.65 -10.20
N GLY A 161 -5.81 14.62 -10.98
CA GLY A 161 -4.45 14.13 -11.20
C GLY A 161 -3.90 13.23 -10.10
N LYS A 162 -4.73 12.87 -9.10
CA LYS A 162 -4.33 12.00 -8.02
C LYS A 162 -4.63 10.54 -8.31
N TRP A 163 -3.76 9.67 -7.79
CA TRP A 163 -3.92 8.23 -7.82
C TRP A 163 -4.59 7.73 -6.55
N TYR A 164 -5.88 7.44 -6.61
CA TYR A 164 -6.65 6.93 -5.48
C TYR A 164 -6.54 5.41 -5.35
N LEU A 165 -6.60 4.91 -4.12
CA LEU A 165 -6.63 3.49 -3.82
C LEU A 165 -7.93 2.87 -4.30
N TRP A 166 -7.86 1.89 -5.21
CA TRP A 166 -9.02 1.23 -5.79
C TRP A 166 -9.27 -0.14 -5.17
N GLN A 167 -8.30 -1.05 -5.23
CA GLN A 167 -8.36 -2.38 -4.62
C GLN A 167 -7.06 -2.68 -3.87
N ASN A 168 -7.18 -3.12 -2.62
CA ASN A 168 -6.06 -3.42 -1.73
C ASN A 168 -6.28 -4.64 -0.83
N SER A 169 -7.35 -5.41 -1.05
CA SER A 169 -7.70 -6.57 -0.21
C SER A 169 -6.62 -7.65 -0.19
N SER A 170 -5.85 -7.78 -1.26
CA SER A 170 -4.73 -8.74 -1.35
C SER A 170 -3.63 -8.49 -0.33
N LEU A 171 -3.46 -7.25 0.15
CA LEU A 171 -2.48 -6.91 1.20
C LEU A 171 -2.78 -7.64 2.53
N LEU A 172 -4.02 -8.07 2.74
CA LEU A 172 -4.48 -8.70 3.98
C LEU A 172 -4.39 -10.23 3.96
N LEU A 173 -3.92 -10.82 2.86
CA LEU A 173 -4.02 -12.25 2.61
C LEU A 173 -2.66 -12.95 2.72
N ASP A 174 -2.67 -14.15 3.30
CA ASP A 174 -1.58 -15.14 3.25
C ASP A 174 -0.19 -14.60 3.66
N ILE A 175 -0.16 -13.81 4.72
CA ILE A 175 1.08 -13.38 5.36
C ILE A 175 1.38 -14.36 6.49
N ARG A 176 2.55 -14.97 6.47
CA ARG A 176 3.01 -15.93 7.49
C ARG A 176 3.10 -15.27 8.87
N ALA A 177 2.76 -16.03 9.91
CA ALA A 177 2.95 -15.57 11.28
C ALA A 177 4.44 -15.42 11.62
N PRO A 178 4.80 -14.55 12.58
CA PRO A 178 6.15 -14.46 13.11
C PRO A 178 6.66 -15.80 13.65
N GLU A 179 7.95 -16.12 13.46
CA GLU A 179 8.54 -17.37 13.98
C GLU A 179 8.48 -17.47 15.50
N SER A 180 8.55 -16.35 16.22
CA SER A 180 8.39 -16.33 17.68
C SER A 180 7.02 -16.87 18.16
N THR A 181 6.02 -16.89 17.27
CA THR A 181 4.68 -17.44 17.58
C THR A 181 4.54 -18.90 17.16
N ASN A 182 5.55 -19.49 16.55
CA ASN A 182 5.55 -20.87 16.08
C ASN A 182 5.76 -21.83 17.27
N PRO A 183 4.77 -22.63 17.68
CA PRO A 183 4.92 -23.54 18.83
C PRO A 183 5.86 -24.72 18.57
N TRP A 184 6.31 -24.88 17.32
CA TRP A 184 7.16 -25.99 16.88
C TRP A 184 8.57 -25.54 16.46
N ALA A 185 8.92 -24.25 16.65
CA ALA A 185 10.25 -23.71 16.34
C ALA A 185 11.28 -24.06 17.43
#